data_ab13561c9b10ea13e53311a42a5a46d3
#
_entry.id   ab13561c9b10ea13e53311a42a5a46d3
#
_cell.length_a   1.000
_cell.length_b   1.000
_cell.length_c   1.000
_cell.angle_alpha   90.00
_cell.angle_beta   90.00
_cell.angle_gamma   90.00
#
_symmetry.space_group_name_H-M   'P 1'
#
loop_
_entity.id
_entity.type
_entity.pdbx_description
1 polymer ?
#
loop_
_entity_poly.entity_id
_entity_poly.type
_entity_poly.pdbx_seq_one_letter_code
_entity_poly.pdbx_strand_id
1 'polypeptide(L)'
;MRIFLMVAAVVVGLANATLYSLIGNNTFDNLFEWQRDPWSLYLLYAFSAVFVGLLVAAGLLRFGEKVINEGFFARYGLMVMAICLGGAVLAVYLTTVTFLFDPEADAPERLSEVSYTLVMVTIPGAMLGAIEGVVLALPLAWLLGLFQKRATEG
;
A
#
# COMPACT_ATOMS: atom_id res chain seq x y z
N MET A 1 -17.05 -11.76 -2.47
CA MET A 1 -15.60 -11.61 -2.74
C MET A 1 -15.21 -10.18 -3.08
N ARG A 2 -15.78 -9.56 -4.13
CA ARG A 2 -15.38 -8.17 -4.56
C ARG A 2 -15.49 -7.14 -3.44
N ILE A 3 -16.64 -7.06 -2.78
CA ILE A 3 -16.88 -6.11 -1.67
C ILE A 3 -15.89 -6.35 -0.53
N PHE A 4 -15.63 -7.60 -0.18
CA PHE A 4 -14.67 -7.95 0.87
C PHE A 4 -13.26 -7.42 0.56
N LEU A 5 -12.74 -7.65 -0.66
CA LEU A 5 -11.42 -7.17 -1.04
C LEU A 5 -11.31 -5.64 -1.04
N MET A 6 -12.36 -4.96 -1.48
CA MET A 6 -12.40 -3.49 -1.45
C MET A 6 -12.43 -2.95 -0.01
N VAL A 7 -13.25 -3.54 0.87
CA VAL A 7 -13.31 -3.16 2.29
C VAL A 7 -11.97 -3.47 2.97
N ALA A 8 -11.39 -4.63 2.73
CA ALA A 8 -10.08 -5.00 3.26
C ALA A 8 -8.99 -4.02 2.82
N ALA A 9 -8.98 -3.61 1.55
CA ALA A 9 -8.04 -2.62 1.03
C ALA A 9 -8.17 -1.26 1.74
N VAL A 10 -9.39 -0.80 1.98
CA VAL A 10 -9.64 0.45 2.74
C VAL A 10 -9.16 0.32 4.18
N VAL A 11 -9.49 -0.77 4.87
CA VAL A 11 -9.11 -0.98 6.28
C VAL A 11 -7.58 -1.08 6.41
N VAL A 12 -6.92 -1.86 5.56
CA VAL A 12 -5.46 -2.00 5.55
C VAL A 12 -4.80 -0.67 5.20
N GLY A 13 -5.33 0.06 4.20
CA GLY A 13 -4.82 1.38 3.82
C GLY A 13 -4.90 2.40 4.97
N LEU A 14 -6.02 2.45 5.70
CA LEU A 14 -6.18 3.33 6.86
C LEU A 14 -5.27 2.91 8.04
N ALA A 15 -5.13 1.61 8.29
CA ALA A 15 -4.21 1.11 9.31
C ALA A 15 -2.75 1.50 9.00
N ASN A 16 -2.34 1.33 7.74
CA ASN A 16 -1.01 1.75 7.28
C ASN A 16 -0.81 3.25 7.40
N ALA A 17 -1.78 4.06 6.97
CA ALA A 17 -1.69 5.51 7.13
C ALA A 17 -1.50 5.92 8.60
N THR A 18 -2.20 5.25 9.51
CA THR A 18 -2.07 5.50 10.96
C THR A 18 -0.68 5.10 11.46
N LEU A 19 -0.16 3.94 11.07
CA LEU A 19 1.18 3.49 11.42
C LEU A 19 2.26 4.44 10.86
N TYR A 20 2.14 4.81 9.59
CA TYR A 20 3.06 5.75 8.96
C TYR A 20 3.02 7.13 9.60
N SER A 21 1.86 7.64 10.00
CA SER A 21 1.75 8.93 10.70
C SER A 21 2.36 8.89 12.09
N LEU A 22 2.27 7.74 12.80
CA LEU A 22 2.85 7.56 14.13
C LEU A 22 4.38 7.39 14.09
N ILE A 23 4.88 6.68 13.07
CA ILE A 23 6.32 6.40 12.90
C ILE A 23 6.99 7.54 12.12
N GLY A 24 6.30 8.09 11.14
CA GLY A 24 6.82 9.03 10.16
C GLY A 24 7.03 10.44 10.67
N ASN A 25 6.27 10.89 11.67
CA ASN A 25 6.45 12.22 12.25
C ASN A 25 7.88 12.50 12.72
N ASN A 26 8.66 11.46 13.08
CA ASN A 26 10.05 11.65 13.50
C ASN A 26 11.08 11.42 12.38
N THR A 27 10.74 10.68 11.33
CA THR A 27 11.71 10.27 10.31
C THR A 27 11.58 11.07 9.02
N PHE A 28 10.36 11.40 8.63
CA PHE A 28 10.09 12.14 7.40
C PHE A 28 10.14 13.67 7.58
N ASP A 29 9.76 14.21 8.75
CA ASP A 29 9.92 15.63 9.07
C ASP A 29 11.40 16.05 9.03
N ASN A 30 12.32 15.17 9.43
CA ASN A 30 13.76 15.43 9.37
C ASN A 30 14.35 15.28 7.96
N LEU A 31 13.68 14.57 7.05
CA LEU A 31 14.15 14.38 5.67
C LEU A 31 13.67 15.48 4.71
N PHE A 32 12.52 16.08 4.99
CA PHE A 32 11.88 17.00 4.04
C PHE A 32 11.65 18.41 4.59
N GLU A 33 12.04 18.71 5.85
CA GLU A 33 11.83 20.00 6.52
C GLU A 33 10.40 20.57 6.35
N TRP A 34 9.43 19.72 6.11
CA TRP A 34 8.07 20.11 5.82
C TRP A 34 7.30 20.38 7.11
N GLN A 35 7.19 21.63 7.48
CA GLN A 35 6.26 22.12 8.51
C GLN A 35 4.81 21.99 8.02
N ARG A 36 4.35 20.78 7.72
CA ARG A 36 2.93 20.55 7.43
C ARG A 36 2.18 20.24 8.72
N ASP A 37 0.95 20.76 8.78
CA ASP A 37 0.00 20.36 9.81
C ASP A 37 -0.14 18.83 9.84
N PRO A 38 -0.03 18.18 11.04
CA PRO A 38 -0.10 16.72 11.17
C PRO A 38 -1.35 16.10 10.55
N TRP A 39 -2.47 16.81 10.52
CA TRP A 39 -3.71 16.35 9.91
C TRP A 39 -3.66 16.32 8.39
N SER A 40 -3.07 17.31 7.75
CA SER A 40 -2.93 17.32 6.30
C SER A 40 -1.98 16.22 5.82
N LEU A 41 -0.94 15.93 6.59
CA LEU A 41 -0.02 14.82 6.32
C LEU A 41 -0.72 13.46 6.48
N TYR A 42 -1.47 13.27 7.58
CA TYR A 42 -2.25 12.05 7.79
C TYR A 42 -3.27 11.82 6.66
N LEU A 43 -3.99 12.86 6.25
CA LEU A 43 -4.96 12.77 5.15
C LEU A 43 -4.27 12.40 3.82
N LEU A 44 -3.10 12.96 3.54
CA LEU A 44 -2.33 12.59 2.36
C LEU A 44 -1.95 11.10 2.37
N TYR A 45 -1.44 10.60 3.49
CA TYR A 45 -1.09 9.18 3.65
C TYR A 45 -2.33 8.28 3.56
N ALA A 46 -3.42 8.65 4.24
CA ALA A 46 -4.67 7.88 4.23
C ALA A 46 -5.24 7.79 2.81
N PHE A 47 -5.31 8.90 2.10
CA PHE A 47 -5.82 8.94 0.72
C PHE A 47 -4.95 8.10 -0.22
N SER A 48 -3.63 8.26 -0.12
CA SER A 48 -2.67 7.54 -0.94
C SER A 48 -2.71 6.03 -0.67
N ALA A 49 -2.71 5.63 0.59
CA ALA A 49 -2.73 4.22 0.97
C ALA A 49 -4.05 3.53 0.59
N VAL A 50 -5.18 4.21 0.77
CA VAL A 50 -6.49 3.70 0.33
C VAL A 50 -6.53 3.60 -1.19
N PHE A 51 -6.07 4.61 -1.92
CA PHE A 51 -6.05 4.61 -3.38
C PHE A 51 -5.20 3.46 -3.93
N VAL A 52 -3.97 3.31 -3.45
CA VAL A 52 -3.08 2.21 -3.85
C VAL A 52 -3.66 0.86 -3.45
N GLY A 53 -4.22 0.74 -2.25
CA GLY A 53 -4.89 -0.48 -1.79
C GLY A 53 -6.05 -0.89 -2.71
N LEU A 54 -6.87 0.06 -3.15
CA LEU A 54 -7.96 -0.21 -4.10
C LEU A 54 -7.44 -0.63 -5.48
N LEU A 55 -6.33 -0.04 -5.97
CA LEU A 55 -5.69 -0.46 -7.22
C LEU A 55 -5.17 -1.90 -7.12
N VAL A 56 -4.52 -2.26 -6.02
CA VAL A 56 -4.06 -3.63 -5.74
C VAL A 56 -5.24 -4.60 -5.66
N ALA A 57 -6.32 -4.24 -4.96
CA ALA A 57 -7.53 -5.06 -4.88
C ALA A 57 -8.17 -5.27 -6.26
N ALA A 58 -8.22 -4.23 -7.10
CA ALA A 58 -8.71 -4.34 -8.47
C ALA A 58 -7.82 -5.27 -9.32
N GLY A 59 -6.50 -5.19 -9.16
CA GLY A 59 -5.55 -6.10 -9.80
C GLY A 59 -5.76 -7.55 -9.36
N LEU A 60 -5.94 -7.79 -8.06
CA LEU A 60 -6.26 -9.11 -7.51
C LEU A 60 -7.56 -9.68 -8.08
N LEU A 61 -8.59 -8.86 -8.22
CA LEU A 61 -9.87 -9.28 -8.80
C LEU A 61 -9.74 -9.65 -10.28
N ARG A 62 -8.84 -9.01 -10.99
CA ARG A 62 -8.65 -9.25 -12.43
C ARG A 62 -7.72 -10.42 -12.73
N PHE A 63 -6.63 -10.55 -11.99
CA PHE A 63 -5.55 -11.49 -12.30
C PHE A 63 -5.39 -12.61 -11.27
N GLY A 64 -5.89 -12.41 -10.04
CA GLY A 64 -5.74 -13.34 -8.92
C GLY A 64 -6.84 -14.40 -8.79
N GLU A 65 -7.92 -14.32 -9.57
CA GLU A 65 -9.11 -15.16 -9.38
C GLU A 65 -8.79 -16.67 -9.41
N LYS A 66 -7.93 -17.11 -10.31
CA LYS A 66 -7.51 -18.52 -10.39
C LYS A 66 -6.79 -18.96 -9.12
N VAL A 67 -5.79 -18.18 -8.68
CA VAL A 67 -4.97 -18.49 -7.51
C VAL A 67 -5.78 -18.43 -6.21
N ILE A 68 -6.72 -17.50 -6.12
CA ILE A 68 -7.65 -17.39 -4.98
C ILE A 68 -8.46 -18.68 -4.81
N ASN A 69 -8.75 -19.40 -5.89
CA ASN A 69 -9.54 -20.63 -5.88
C ASN A 69 -8.72 -21.89 -5.58
N GLU A 70 -7.39 -21.87 -5.63
CA GLU A 70 -6.55 -23.07 -5.51
C GLU A 70 -6.39 -23.58 -4.07
N GLY A 71 -6.39 -22.73 -3.06
CA GLY A 71 -6.27 -23.15 -1.67
C GLY A 71 -5.72 -22.08 -0.73
N PHE A 72 -5.58 -22.43 0.55
CA PHE A 72 -5.16 -21.47 1.58
C PHE A 72 -3.75 -20.90 1.32
N PHE A 73 -2.78 -21.76 1.06
CA PHE A 73 -1.38 -21.32 0.85
C PHE A 73 -1.21 -20.47 -0.41
N ALA A 74 -1.93 -20.81 -1.48
CA ALA A 74 -1.91 -20.00 -2.70
C ALA A 74 -2.52 -18.61 -2.46
N ARG A 75 -3.65 -18.55 -1.76
CA ARG A 75 -4.26 -17.28 -1.33
C ARG A 75 -3.35 -16.47 -0.44
N TYR A 76 -2.73 -17.11 0.55
CA TYR A 76 -1.79 -16.46 1.45
C TYR A 76 -0.62 -15.85 0.67
N GLY A 77 0.06 -16.63 -0.16
CA GLY A 77 1.17 -16.15 -0.98
C GLY A 77 0.77 -15.00 -1.90
N LEU A 78 -0.40 -15.09 -2.55
CA LEU A 78 -0.93 -14.01 -3.38
C LEU A 78 -1.17 -12.73 -2.59
N MET A 79 -1.73 -12.82 -1.36
CA MET A 79 -1.95 -11.66 -0.50
C MET A 79 -0.64 -11.03 -0.02
N VAL A 80 0.36 -11.84 0.37
CA VAL A 80 1.69 -11.35 0.72
C VAL A 80 2.30 -10.58 -0.45
N MET A 81 2.28 -11.15 -1.66
CA MET A 81 2.80 -10.49 -2.84
C MET A 81 2.05 -9.19 -3.18
N ALA A 82 0.73 -9.19 -3.03
CA ALA A 82 -0.09 -8.03 -3.31
C ALA A 82 0.19 -6.88 -2.32
N ILE A 83 0.35 -7.17 -1.03
CA ILE A 83 0.67 -6.15 -0.01
C ILE A 83 2.11 -5.65 -0.19
N CYS A 84 3.06 -6.54 -0.50
CA CYS A 84 4.45 -6.17 -0.81
C CYS A 84 4.51 -5.21 -2.01
N LEU A 85 3.82 -5.54 -3.10
CA LEU A 85 3.72 -4.67 -4.28
C LEU A 85 3.01 -3.36 -3.94
N GLY A 86 1.96 -3.41 -3.13
CA GLY A 86 1.25 -2.23 -2.63
C GLY A 86 2.17 -1.28 -1.87
N GLY A 87 3.03 -1.81 -1.00
CA GLY A 87 4.03 -1.02 -0.27
C GLY A 87 5.04 -0.34 -1.20
N ALA A 88 5.56 -1.06 -2.20
CA ALA A 88 6.45 -0.48 -3.20
C ALA A 88 5.77 0.64 -4.01
N VAL A 89 4.55 0.38 -4.50
CA VAL A 89 3.77 1.37 -5.29
C VAL A 89 3.41 2.58 -4.43
N LEU A 90 3.06 2.39 -3.17
CA LEU A 90 2.74 3.49 -2.25
C LEU A 90 3.96 4.37 -2.00
N ALA A 91 5.13 3.78 -1.77
CA ALA A 91 6.37 4.51 -1.58
C ALA A 91 6.73 5.36 -2.80
N VAL A 92 6.65 4.77 -4.00
CA VAL A 92 6.86 5.48 -5.28
C VAL A 92 5.85 6.61 -5.46
N TYR A 93 4.57 6.34 -5.21
CA TYR A 93 3.50 7.32 -5.36
C TYR A 93 3.69 8.51 -4.41
N LEU A 94 3.92 8.27 -3.12
CA LEU A 94 4.13 9.31 -2.13
C LEU A 94 5.35 10.17 -2.47
N THR A 95 6.48 9.54 -2.83
CA THR A 95 7.69 10.25 -3.25
C THR A 95 7.42 11.12 -4.48
N THR A 96 6.76 10.56 -5.50
CA THR A 96 6.45 11.33 -6.72
C THR A 96 5.55 12.53 -6.43
N VAL A 97 4.50 12.34 -5.63
CA VAL A 97 3.59 13.42 -5.23
C VAL A 97 4.35 14.49 -4.43
N THR A 98 5.22 14.08 -3.51
CA THR A 98 6.01 15.00 -2.71
C THR A 98 6.89 15.89 -3.59
N PHE A 99 7.66 15.29 -4.51
CA PHE A 99 8.53 16.06 -5.41
C PHE A 99 7.78 16.93 -6.42
N LEU A 100 6.64 16.47 -6.95
CA LEU A 100 5.84 17.25 -7.90
C LEU A 100 5.25 18.52 -7.29
N PHE A 101 4.96 18.48 -6.00
CA PHE A 101 4.35 19.60 -5.27
C PHE A 101 5.34 20.37 -4.40
N ASP A 102 6.64 20.11 -4.51
CA ASP A 102 7.67 20.91 -3.88
C ASP A 102 7.80 22.26 -4.59
N PRO A 103 7.52 23.40 -3.93
CA PRO A 103 7.58 24.71 -4.55
C PRO A 103 9.02 25.22 -4.74
N GLU A 104 10.01 24.64 -4.05
CA GLU A 104 11.38 25.16 -4.00
C GLU A 104 12.31 24.51 -5.03
N ALA A 105 11.97 23.33 -5.58
CA ALA A 105 12.82 22.63 -6.53
C ALA A 105 12.62 23.08 -7.98
N ASP A 106 13.70 23.30 -8.71
CA ASP A 106 13.67 23.54 -10.17
C ASP A 106 13.34 22.26 -10.96
N ALA A 107 12.68 22.41 -12.11
CA ALA A 107 12.19 21.26 -12.89
C ALA A 107 13.28 20.25 -13.32
N PRO A 108 14.52 20.66 -13.73
CA PRO A 108 15.59 19.73 -14.04
C PRO A 108 16.13 18.97 -12.80
N GLU A 109 16.22 19.65 -11.67
CA GLU A 109 16.61 19.03 -10.39
C GLU A 109 15.56 18.02 -9.94
N ARG A 110 14.28 18.38 -10.01
CA ARG A 110 13.17 17.45 -9.70
C ARG A 110 13.25 16.14 -10.47
N LEU A 111 13.54 16.18 -11.77
CA LEU A 111 13.58 14.97 -12.60
C LEU A 111 14.75 14.06 -12.26
N SER A 112 15.92 14.61 -11.96
CA SER A 112 17.10 13.83 -11.58
C SER A 112 16.95 13.22 -10.19
N GLU A 113 16.43 13.98 -9.23
CA GLU A 113 16.20 13.55 -7.86
C GLU A 113 15.07 12.52 -7.79
N VAL A 114 13.97 12.72 -8.52
CA VAL A 114 12.89 11.75 -8.60
C VAL A 114 13.40 10.38 -9.04
N SER A 115 14.20 10.31 -10.10
CA SER A 115 14.71 9.05 -10.62
C SER A 115 15.56 8.30 -9.60
N TYR A 116 16.48 8.99 -8.91
CA TYR A 116 17.31 8.41 -7.87
C TYR A 116 16.48 7.97 -6.66
N THR A 117 15.61 8.85 -6.19
CA THR A 117 14.79 8.60 -4.99
C THR A 117 13.77 7.48 -5.21
N LEU A 118 13.20 7.37 -6.41
CA LEU A 118 12.29 6.25 -6.75
C LEU A 118 12.96 4.89 -6.57
N VAL A 119 14.21 4.74 -6.98
CA VAL A 119 14.95 3.49 -6.76
C VAL A 119 15.19 3.25 -5.28
N MET A 120 15.58 4.29 -4.54
CA MET A 120 15.91 4.20 -3.12
C MET A 120 14.70 3.94 -2.22
N VAL A 121 13.50 4.41 -2.57
CA VAL A 121 12.29 4.20 -1.75
C VAL A 121 11.51 2.95 -2.12
N THR A 122 11.66 2.44 -3.35
CA THR A 122 10.95 1.25 -3.81
C THR A 122 11.33 0.01 -2.98
N ILE A 123 12.63 -0.17 -2.70
CA ILE A 123 13.11 -1.32 -1.94
C ILE A 123 12.60 -1.30 -0.49
N PRO A 124 12.81 -0.22 0.29
CA PRO A 124 12.23 -0.13 1.64
C PRO A 124 10.70 -0.26 1.65
N GLY A 125 10.01 0.35 0.69
CA GLY A 125 8.55 0.23 0.57
C GLY A 125 8.11 -1.21 0.32
N ALA A 126 8.79 -1.94 -0.54
CA ALA A 126 8.55 -3.37 -0.77
C ALA A 126 8.85 -4.22 0.47
N MET A 127 9.93 -3.93 1.19
CA MET A 127 10.30 -4.64 2.42
C MET A 127 9.27 -4.43 3.53
N LEU A 128 8.82 -3.19 3.76
CA LEU A 128 7.76 -2.89 4.71
C LEU A 128 6.46 -3.58 4.32
N GLY A 129 6.07 -3.49 3.05
CA GLY A 129 4.90 -4.20 2.52
C GLY A 129 5.02 -5.72 2.64
N ALA A 130 6.21 -6.30 2.51
CA ALA A 130 6.43 -7.73 2.72
C ALA A 130 6.25 -8.13 4.19
N ILE A 131 6.78 -7.35 5.14
CA ILE A 131 6.62 -7.59 6.58
C ILE A 131 5.13 -7.51 6.96
N GLU A 132 4.45 -6.46 6.54
CA GLU A 132 3.01 -6.30 6.75
C GLU A 132 2.22 -7.42 6.07
N GLY A 133 2.61 -7.79 4.85
CA GLY A 133 1.99 -8.85 4.08
C GLY A 133 2.04 -10.20 4.79
N VAL A 134 3.17 -10.57 5.37
CA VAL A 134 3.29 -11.82 6.15
C VAL A 134 2.28 -11.87 7.30
N VAL A 135 2.06 -10.76 7.98
CA VAL A 135 1.14 -10.68 9.13
C VAL A 135 -0.32 -10.57 8.68
N LEU A 136 -0.62 -9.63 7.78
CA LEU A 136 -1.99 -9.31 7.39
C LEU A 136 -2.59 -10.31 6.39
N ALA A 137 -1.76 -10.97 5.58
CA ALA A 137 -2.26 -11.97 4.63
C ALA A 137 -2.85 -13.21 5.30
N LEU A 138 -2.42 -13.57 6.51
CA LEU A 138 -2.98 -14.70 7.27
C LEU A 138 -4.50 -14.57 7.49
N PRO A 139 -4.98 -13.54 8.21
CA PRO A 139 -6.41 -13.36 8.43
C PRO A 139 -7.17 -13.11 7.12
N LEU A 140 -6.58 -12.39 6.16
CA LEU A 140 -7.22 -12.11 4.87
C LEU A 140 -7.44 -13.37 4.03
N ALA A 141 -6.44 -14.23 3.92
CA ALA A 141 -6.53 -15.50 3.19
C ALA A 141 -7.55 -16.46 3.84
N TRP A 142 -7.61 -16.48 5.18
CA TRP A 142 -8.58 -17.28 5.91
C TRP A 142 -10.02 -16.78 5.69
N LEU A 143 -10.26 -15.47 5.85
CA LEU A 143 -11.56 -14.87 5.60
C LEU A 143 -12.03 -15.06 4.16
N LEU A 144 -11.16 -14.88 3.17
CA LEU A 144 -11.47 -15.16 1.77
C LEU A 144 -11.96 -16.61 1.57
N GLY A 145 -11.32 -17.57 2.25
CA GLY A 145 -11.72 -18.98 2.20
C GLY A 145 -13.13 -19.22 2.74
N LEU A 146 -13.51 -18.51 3.81
CA LEU A 146 -14.88 -18.61 4.38
C LEU A 146 -15.93 -18.05 3.42
N PHE A 147 -15.65 -16.92 2.76
CA PHE A 147 -16.57 -16.34 1.80
C PHE A 147 -16.75 -17.20 0.54
N GLN A 148 -15.69 -17.91 0.11
CA GLN A 148 -15.82 -18.84 -1.02
C GLN A 148 -16.68 -20.06 -0.68
N LYS A 149 -16.49 -20.68 0.48
CA LYS A 149 -17.34 -21.79 0.92
C LYS A 149 -18.82 -21.45 0.89
N ARG A 150 -19.18 -20.28 1.42
CA ARG A 150 -20.58 -19.83 1.42
C ARG A 150 -21.15 -19.57 0.02
N ALA A 151 -20.32 -19.19 -0.94
CA ALA A 151 -20.74 -18.94 -2.31
C ALA A 151 -20.94 -20.24 -3.13
N THR A 152 -20.38 -21.37 -2.69
CA THR A 152 -20.55 -22.70 -3.35
C THR A 152 -21.66 -23.55 -2.72
N GLU A 153 -22.11 -23.21 -1.51
CA GLU A 153 -23.17 -23.93 -0.76
C GLU A 153 -24.55 -23.29 -0.88
N GLY A 154 -24.68 -22.14 -1.53
CA GLY A 154 -25.93 -21.41 -1.79
C GLY A 154 -26.23 -21.32 -3.27
#